data_61b6b134cfb994fddf60031592d3c67b
#
_entry.id   61b6b134cfb994fddf60031592d3c67b
#
_cell.length_a   1.000
_cell.length_b   1.000
_cell.length_c   1.000
_cell.angle_alpha   90.00
_cell.angle_beta   90.00
_cell.angle_gamma   90.00
#
_symmetry.space_group_name_H-M   'P 1'
#
loop_
_entity.id
_entity.type
_entity.pdbx_description
1 polymer ?
#
loop_
_entity_poly.entity_id
_entity_poly.type
_entity_poly.pdbx_seq_one_letter_code
_entity_poly.pdbx_strand_id
1 'polypeptide(L)'
;MKRSSFAVVLVTLLFLSGLVACHRTPAPKPESKKETMVKVGPVSMNPHPTSLVGKTVVLRWNGQCNGDTFLNNLAELLKKEVKQIKIIKMWEADANTAVISNDLAKSEKVAEEIAAKKPALVITAQAASG
;
A
#
# COMPACT_ATOMS: atom_id res chain seq x y z
N MET A 1 -40.47 24.39 57.58
CA MET A 1 -40.49 24.42 56.09
C MET A 1 -39.22 25.11 55.62
N LYS A 2 -38.14 24.36 55.40
CA LYS A 2 -36.86 24.84 54.86
C LYS A 2 -36.35 23.80 53.89
N ARG A 3 -36.87 23.79 52.65
CA ARG A 3 -36.42 22.87 51.58
C ARG A 3 -36.44 23.56 50.22
N SER A 4 -35.71 24.67 50.08
CA SER A 4 -35.67 25.28 48.72
C SER A 4 -34.33 25.92 48.33
N SER A 5 -33.31 25.95 49.23
CA SER A 5 -32.07 26.66 48.91
C SER A 5 -30.94 25.73 48.41
N PHE A 6 -31.08 24.41 48.55
CA PHE A 6 -30.04 23.47 48.15
C PHE A 6 -30.05 23.10 46.67
N ALA A 7 -31.24 23.22 46.03
CA ALA A 7 -31.39 22.84 44.63
C ALA A 7 -30.85 23.90 43.64
N VAL A 8 -30.82 25.17 44.04
CA VAL A 8 -30.35 26.27 43.19
C VAL A 8 -28.81 26.36 43.11
N VAL A 9 -28.09 25.97 44.19
CA VAL A 9 -26.62 26.00 44.21
C VAL A 9 -26.00 24.87 43.42
N LEU A 10 -26.71 23.73 43.26
CA LEU A 10 -26.17 22.59 42.53
C LEU A 10 -26.24 22.77 40.99
N VAL A 11 -27.23 23.55 40.51
CA VAL A 11 -27.40 23.80 39.06
C VAL A 11 -26.41 24.83 38.52
N THR A 12 -25.99 25.79 39.37
CA THR A 12 -25.01 26.81 38.95
C THR A 12 -23.57 26.28 38.88
N LEU A 13 -23.22 25.17 39.55
CA LEU A 13 -21.88 24.60 39.50
C LEU A 13 -21.63 23.71 38.28
N LEU A 14 -22.70 23.28 37.60
CA LEU A 14 -22.61 22.39 36.43
C LEU A 14 -22.42 23.13 35.09
N PHE A 15 -22.53 24.45 35.07
CA PHE A 15 -22.38 25.25 33.85
C PHE A 15 -20.98 25.88 33.66
N LEU A 16 -20.06 25.72 34.60
CA LEU A 16 -18.72 26.35 34.50
C LEU A 16 -17.62 25.42 34.00
N SER A 17 -17.92 24.16 33.66
CA SER A 17 -16.90 23.18 33.22
C SER A 17 -16.89 22.90 31.71
N GLY A 18 -17.48 23.75 30.88
CA GLY A 18 -17.69 23.52 29.45
C GLY A 18 -16.84 24.34 28.46
N LEU A 19 -15.75 24.98 28.87
CA LEU A 19 -14.87 25.72 27.96
C LEU A 19 -13.43 25.22 28.05
N VAL A 20 -13.21 23.93 27.82
CA VAL A 20 -11.92 23.46 27.36
C VAL A 20 -11.82 23.80 25.88
N ALA A 21 -11.30 25.00 25.59
CA ALA A 21 -10.87 25.36 24.24
C ALA A 21 -9.83 24.34 23.78
N CYS A 22 -10.20 23.46 22.86
CA CYS A 22 -9.24 22.65 22.11
C CYS A 22 -8.29 23.61 21.39
N HIS A 23 -7.18 23.94 22.02
CA HIS A 23 -6.05 24.54 21.35
C HIS A 23 -5.53 23.50 20.37
N ARG A 24 -6.01 23.56 19.12
CA ARG A 24 -5.37 22.85 18.01
C ARG A 24 -4.01 23.52 17.83
N THR A 25 -2.98 22.92 18.35
CA THR A 25 -1.61 23.22 17.94
C THR A 25 -1.55 23.00 16.43
N PRO A 26 -1.17 24.01 15.63
CA PRO A 26 -1.00 23.79 14.20
C PRO A 26 0.04 22.69 14.00
N ALA A 27 -0.33 21.66 13.24
CA ALA A 27 0.60 20.60 12.88
C ALA A 27 1.86 21.22 12.26
N PRO A 28 3.06 20.75 12.62
CA PRO A 28 4.28 21.22 12.00
C PRO A 28 4.16 21.05 10.50
N LYS A 29 4.34 22.16 9.76
CA LYS A 29 4.39 22.16 8.32
C LYS A 29 5.44 21.15 7.88
N PRO A 30 5.10 20.17 7.00
CA PRO A 30 6.09 19.21 6.57
C PRO A 30 7.25 19.99 5.92
N GLU A 31 8.44 19.87 6.52
CA GLU A 31 9.65 20.37 5.91
C GLU A 31 9.80 19.63 4.57
N SER A 32 9.73 20.38 3.49
CA SER A 32 10.06 19.90 2.16
C SER A 32 11.48 19.34 2.21
N LYS A 33 11.61 18.02 2.39
CA LYS A 33 12.87 17.33 2.13
C LYS A 33 13.22 17.67 0.69
N LYS A 34 14.31 18.41 0.50
CA LYS A 34 14.93 18.63 -0.81
C LYS A 34 15.07 17.25 -1.46
N GLU A 35 14.21 16.94 -2.41
CA GLU A 35 14.36 15.74 -3.23
C GLU A 35 15.71 15.87 -3.93
N THR A 36 16.68 15.11 -3.46
CA THR A 36 17.93 14.93 -4.16
C THR A 36 17.57 14.14 -5.41
N MET A 37 17.41 14.82 -6.55
CA MET A 37 17.23 14.16 -7.83
C MET A 37 18.45 13.26 -8.05
N VAL A 38 18.26 11.97 -7.82
CA VAL A 38 19.23 10.96 -8.21
C VAL A 38 19.25 10.98 -9.73
N LYS A 39 20.38 11.40 -10.29
CA LYS A 39 20.60 11.35 -11.72
C LYS A 39 20.63 9.88 -12.13
N VAL A 40 19.48 9.33 -12.52
CA VAL A 40 19.39 7.98 -13.06
C VAL A 40 20.08 8.02 -14.41
N GLY A 41 21.18 7.26 -14.54
CA GLY A 41 21.84 7.08 -15.82
C GLY A 41 20.90 6.50 -16.89
N PRO A 42 21.32 6.38 -18.14
CA PRO A 42 20.45 5.86 -19.20
C PRO A 42 19.93 4.48 -18.80
N VAL A 43 18.61 4.37 -18.58
CA VAL A 43 17.96 3.11 -18.24
C VAL A 43 17.86 2.28 -19.51
N SER A 44 18.62 1.18 -19.57
CA SER A 44 18.43 0.19 -20.62
C SER A 44 17.15 -0.58 -20.36
N MET A 45 16.15 -0.42 -21.21
CA MET A 45 14.93 -1.20 -21.14
C MET A 45 15.10 -2.54 -21.84
N ASN A 46 14.76 -3.62 -21.18
CA ASN A 46 14.69 -4.92 -21.82
C ASN A 46 13.59 -4.93 -22.90
N PRO A 47 13.80 -5.63 -24.02
CA PRO A 47 12.78 -5.73 -25.05
C PRO A 47 11.50 -6.39 -24.49
N HIS A 48 10.37 -5.74 -24.72
CA HIS A 48 9.09 -6.29 -24.31
C HIS A 48 8.67 -7.47 -25.19
N PRO A 49 8.02 -8.49 -24.63
CA PRO A 49 7.49 -9.58 -25.44
C PRO A 49 6.40 -9.07 -26.39
N THR A 50 6.45 -9.46 -27.65
CA THR A 50 5.45 -9.09 -28.64
C THR A 50 4.12 -9.84 -28.46
N SER A 51 4.11 -10.93 -27.71
CA SER A 51 2.94 -11.73 -27.38
C SER A 51 3.11 -12.41 -26.02
N LEU A 52 2.02 -12.50 -25.29
CA LEU A 52 1.94 -13.24 -24.02
C LEU A 52 1.35 -14.65 -24.17
N VAL A 53 0.98 -15.06 -25.38
CA VAL A 53 0.43 -16.40 -25.63
C VAL A 53 1.45 -17.47 -25.23
N GLY A 54 1.03 -18.41 -24.36
CA GLY A 54 1.88 -19.48 -23.83
C GLY A 54 2.99 -19.01 -22.89
N LYS A 55 3.02 -17.75 -22.50
CA LYS A 55 4.07 -17.19 -21.64
C LYS A 55 3.69 -17.21 -20.16
N THR A 56 4.70 -17.16 -19.32
CA THR A 56 4.53 -17.00 -17.88
C THR A 56 4.49 -15.51 -17.52
N VAL A 57 3.46 -15.09 -16.79
CA VAL A 57 3.32 -13.75 -16.21
C VAL A 57 3.32 -13.90 -14.70
N VAL A 58 4.15 -13.14 -14.03
CA VAL A 58 4.20 -13.08 -12.58
C VAL A 58 3.50 -11.84 -12.09
N LEU A 59 2.61 -12.00 -11.11
CA LEU A 59 1.95 -10.91 -10.41
C LEU A 59 2.54 -10.80 -9.01
N ARG A 60 2.97 -9.60 -8.63
CA ARG A 60 3.48 -9.31 -7.29
C ARG A 60 2.64 -8.24 -6.61
N TRP A 61 2.20 -8.54 -5.41
CA TRP A 61 1.51 -7.61 -4.51
C TRP A 61 2.44 -7.26 -3.35
N ASN A 62 2.40 -6.02 -2.88
CA ASN A 62 3.23 -5.53 -1.77
C ASN A 62 2.53 -5.57 -0.40
N GLY A 63 1.39 -6.26 -0.27
CA GLY A 63 0.65 -6.38 0.98
C GLY A 63 -0.27 -5.19 1.31
N GLN A 64 -0.33 -4.15 0.46
CA GLN A 64 -1.20 -3.00 0.70
C GLN A 64 -2.64 -3.23 0.25
N CYS A 65 -3.58 -2.51 0.89
CA CYS A 65 -5.01 -2.65 0.64
C CYS A 65 -5.38 -2.59 -0.86
N ASN A 66 -6.28 -3.49 -1.26
CA ASN A 66 -6.86 -3.59 -2.61
C ASN A 66 -5.89 -3.99 -3.75
N GLY A 67 -4.59 -4.11 -3.51
CA GLY A 67 -3.64 -4.52 -4.54
C GLY A 67 -3.83 -5.97 -4.97
N ASP A 68 -4.14 -6.85 -4.04
CA ASP A 68 -4.51 -8.25 -4.28
C ASP A 68 -5.80 -8.36 -5.10
N THR A 69 -6.84 -7.61 -4.75
CA THR A 69 -8.11 -7.58 -5.48
C THR A 69 -7.92 -7.11 -6.92
N PHE A 70 -7.13 -6.04 -7.11
CA PHE A 70 -6.79 -5.54 -8.44
C PHE A 70 -6.07 -6.62 -9.27
N LEU A 71 -5.02 -7.23 -8.71
CA LEU A 71 -4.23 -8.24 -9.41
C LEU A 71 -5.01 -9.53 -9.65
N ASN A 72 -5.94 -9.91 -8.78
CA ASN A 72 -6.83 -11.05 -8.99
C ASN A 72 -7.75 -10.81 -10.19
N ASN A 73 -8.40 -9.65 -10.27
CA ASN A 73 -9.24 -9.29 -11.41
C ASN A 73 -8.42 -9.23 -12.71
N LEU A 74 -7.21 -8.67 -12.65
CA LEU A 74 -6.31 -8.65 -13.81
C LEU A 74 -5.92 -10.06 -14.26
N ALA A 75 -5.65 -10.97 -13.31
CA ALA A 75 -5.33 -12.36 -13.62
C ALA A 75 -6.47 -13.05 -14.39
N GLU A 76 -7.71 -12.86 -13.95
CA GLU A 76 -8.87 -13.45 -14.62
C GLU A 76 -9.08 -12.86 -16.03
N LEU A 77 -8.86 -11.55 -16.17
CA LEU A 77 -8.93 -10.88 -17.48
C LEU A 77 -7.85 -11.41 -18.43
N LEU A 78 -6.62 -11.53 -17.97
CA LEU A 78 -5.51 -12.07 -18.76
C LEU A 78 -5.76 -13.52 -19.18
N LYS A 79 -6.29 -14.36 -18.29
CA LYS A 79 -6.65 -15.76 -18.63
C LYS A 79 -7.75 -15.84 -19.69
N LYS A 80 -8.69 -14.89 -19.66
CA LYS A 80 -9.79 -14.83 -20.64
C LYS A 80 -9.29 -14.37 -22.01
N GLU A 81 -8.45 -13.35 -22.04
CA GLU A 81 -8.04 -12.68 -23.29
C GLU A 81 -6.81 -13.31 -23.96
N VAL A 82 -5.93 -13.96 -23.16
CA VAL A 82 -4.66 -14.50 -23.65
C VAL A 82 -4.64 -16.02 -23.58
N LYS A 83 -4.57 -16.67 -24.72
CA LYS A 83 -4.55 -18.14 -24.80
C LYS A 83 -3.29 -18.71 -24.15
N GLN A 84 -3.47 -19.80 -23.39
CA GLN A 84 -2.38 -20.58 -22.78
C GLN A 84 -1.44 -19.77 -21.86
N ILE A 85 -1.89 -18.61 -21.39
CA ILE A 85 -1.10 -17.81 -20.44
C ILE A 85 -0.96 -18.56 -19.11
N LYS A 86 0.25 -18.55 -18.55
CA LYS A 86 0.53 -19.05 -17.21
C LYS A 86 0.68 -17.88 -16.24
N ILE A 87 -0.22 -17.77 -15.27
CA ILE A 87 -0.14 -16.70 -14.26
C ILE A 87 0.32 -17.30 -12.94
N ILE A 88 1.32 -16.66 -12.36
CA ILE A 88 1.86 -16.98 -11.03
C ILE A 88 1.64 -15.76 -10.14
N LYS A 89 0.84 -15.93 -9.09
CA LYS A 89 0.64 -14.93 -8.05
C LYS A 89 1.65 -15.18 -6.94
N MET A 90 2.59 -14.28 -6.73
CA MET A 90 3.70 -14.50 -5.80
C MET A 90 3.22 -14.67 -4.36
N TRP A 91 2.21 -13.94 -3.92
CA TRP A 91 1.66 -14.04 -2.55
C TRP A 91 0.95 -15.37 -2.25
N GLU A 92 0.50 -16.08 -3.29
CA GLU A 92 -0.04 -17.43 -3.14
C GLU A 92 1.08 -18.49 -3.14
N ALA A 93 2.16 -18.22 -3.89
CA ALA A 93 3.31 -19.12 -3.97
C ALA A 93 4.23 -19.02 -2.74
N ASP A 94 4.46 -17.80 -2.26
CA ASP A 94 5.21 -17.50 -1.04
C ASP A 94 4.67 -16.21 -0.41
N ALA A 95 4.02 -16.32 0.75
CA ALA A 95 3.45 -15.20 1.50
C ALA A 95 4.49 -14.14 1.89
N ASN A 96 5.77 -14.50 2.02
CA ASN A 96 6.85 -13.57 2.34
C ASN A 96 7.12 -12.56 1.22
N THR A 97 6.61 -12.79 0.02
CA THR A 97 6.73 -11.86 -1.11
C THR A 97 5.71 -10.72 -1.06
N ALA A 98 4.66 -10.85 -0.23
CA ALA A 98 3.59 -9.85 -0.06
C ALA A 98 3.96 -8.82 1.04
N VAL A 99 5.15 -8.25 0.98
CA VAL A 99 5.63 -7.30 1.97
C VAL A 99 6.23 -6.06 1.31
N ILE A 100 6.06 -4.90 1.99
CA ILE A 100 6.88 -3.74 1.71
C ILE A 100 8.20 -3.95 2.45
N SER A 101 9.30 -3.91 1.74
CA SER A 101 10.61 -4.01 2.35
C SER A 101 11.41 -2.74 2.13
N ASN A 102 11.85 -2.12 3.23
CA ASN A 102 12.86 -1.08 3.24
C ASN A 102 14.27 -1.69 3.36
N ASP A 103 14.35 -3.01 3.37
CA ASP A 103 15.57 -3.80 3.49
C ASP A 103 15.98 -4.31 2.10
N LEU A 104 17.16 -3.92 1.66
CA LEU A 104 17.68 -4.28 0.35
C LEU A 104 17.82 -5.80 0.18
N ALA A 105 18.32 -6.49 1.20
CA ALA A 105 18.53 -7.94 1.14
C ALA A 105 17.20 -8.72 0.97
N LYS A 106 16.14 -8.27 1.63
CA LYS A 106 14.79 -8.85 1.45
C LYS A 106 14.25 -8.57 0.05
N SER A 107 14.49 -7.36 -0.48
CA SER A 107 14.07 -6.99 -1.82
C SER A 107 14.79 -7.81 -2.89
N GLU A 108 16.08 -8.04 -2.71
CA GLU A 108 16.90 -8.88 -3.60
C GLU A 108 16.38 -10.33 -3.58
N LYS A 109 16.12 -10.89 -2.40
CA LYS A 109 15.56 -12.24 -2.28
C LYS A 109 14.23 -12.39 -3.03
N VAL A 110 13.32 -11.44 -2.88
CA VAL A 110 12.05 -11.44 -3.62
C VAL A 110 12.28 -11.35 -5.13
N ALA A 111 13.24 -10.53 -5.57
CA ALA A 111 13.59 -10.43 -6.99
C ALA A 111 14.17 -11.75 -7.54
N GLU A 112 15.02 -12.43 -6.78
CA GLU A 112 15.57 -13.75 -7.14
C GLU A 112 14.46 -14.81 -7.25
N GLU A 113 13.53 -14.84 -6.31
CA GLU A 113 12.39 -15.76 -6.33
C GLU A 113 11.50 -15.52 -7.56
N ILE A 114 11.26 -14.26 -7.93
CA ILE A 114 10.55 -13.90 -9.16
C ILE A 114 11.32 -14.36 -10.39
N ALA A 115 12.64 -14.08 -10.44
CA ALA A 115 13.50 -14.46 -11.55
C ALA A 115 13.56 -15.98 -11.76
N ALA A 116 13.54 -16.76 -10.67
CA ALA A 116 13.50 -18.24 -10.71
C ALA A 116 12.27 -18.79 -11.43
N LYS A 117 11.16 -18.02 -11.49
CA LYS A 117 9.96 -18.40 -12.27
C LYS A 117 10.12 -18.15 -13.76
N LYS A 118 11.20 -17.52 -14.20
CA LYS A 118 11.51 -17.19 -15.61
C LYS A 118 10.33 -16.51 -16.32
N PRO A 119 9.77 -15.42 -15.76
CA PRO A 119 8.62 -14.76 -16.35
C PRO A 119 8.99 -14.01 -17.62
N ALA A 120 8.07 -13.98 -18.59
CA ALA A 120 8.15 -13.07 -19.73
C ALA A 120 7.72 -11.65 -19.37
N LEU A 121 6.90 -11.50 -18.33
CA LEU A 121 6.41 -10.23 -17.82
C LEU A 121 6.17 -10.33 -16.29
N VAL A 122 6.51 -9.27 -15.60
CA VAL A 122 6.17 -9.10 -14.17
C VAL A 122 5.29 -7.87 -14.02
N ILE A 123 4.15 -8.03 -13.37
CA ILE A 123 3.23 -6.92 -13.06
C ILE A 123 3.18 -6.77 -11.54
N THR A 124 3.44 -5.56 -11.07
CA THR A 124 3.42 -5.26 -9.63
C THR A 124 2.31 -4.27 -9.31
N ALA A 125 1.57 -4.50 -8.22
CA ALA A 125 0.70 -3.50 -7.63
C ALA A 125 1.35 -3.00 -6.34
N GLN A 126 1.65 -1.70 -6.33
CA GLN A 126 2.16 -0.99 -5.16
C GLN A 126 1.18 0.13 -4.84
N ALA A 127 0.53 0.05 -3.67
CA ALA A 127 -0.17 1.20 -3.11
C ALA A 127 0.82 1.96 -2.23
N ALA A 128 0.86 3.28 -2.37
CA ALA A 128 1.55 4.12 -1.41
C ALA A 128 0.71 4.19 -0.13
N SER A 129 1.32 3.95 1.01
CA SER A 129 0.72 4.36 2.27
C SER A 129 0.72 5.88 2.31
N GLY A 130 -0.48 6.47 2.18
CA GLY A 130 -0.66 7.90 2.42
C GLY A 130 -0.41 8.28 3.88
#